data_e66038af97aad1fa88d602c077fc0eea
#
_entry.id   e66038af97aad1fa88d602c077fc0eea
#
_cell.length_a   1.000
_cell.length_b   1.000
_cell.length_c   1.000
_cell.angle_alpha   90.00
_cell.angle_beta   90.00
_cell.angle_gamma   90.00
#
_symmetry.space_group_name_H-M   'P 1'
#
loop_
_entity.id
_entity.type
_entity.pdbx_description
1 polymer ?
#
loop_
_entity_poly.entity_id
_entity_poly.type
_entity_poly.pdbx_seq_one_letter_code
_entity_poly.pdbx_strand_id
1 'polypeptide(L)'
;MARAEADWLVGMNGTRALTCKYNAQLSCGRVQTPTLAMIAKREEEIRAFKPKEYYGITLKAGDITWTWKEPKSKSFRTFNKERAEEISDVLRNQSLEVTSVTSKEKKSFAPGLYDLTTLQREANRKYGYSAKQTLNIMQRLYENHKVLTYPRTDSRYIGKDIVPTIKERLRACATGPYRKPAGALMNQPVRANGSFVDDKKVSDHHAIIPTEQFVQLDHMTNEERKIYDMVVRRFLSVLYPPFVYEQVSMEGIVAGELFAASGKVVKSAGWKDVYENTDDTEEDEDTADDAPVSYTHL
;
A
#
# COMPACT_ATOMS: atom_id res chain seq x y z
N MET A 1 31.03 6.10 -17.29
CA MET A 1 32.31 5.36 -17.36
C MET A 1 32.39 4.32 -16.26
N ALA A 2 32.51 4.62 -14.97
CA ALA A 2 32.71 3.64 -13.89
C ALA A 2 31.70 2.47 -13.81
N ARG A 3 30.39 2.73 -14.10
CA ARG A 3 29.39 1.66 -14.11
C ARG A 3 29.66 0.64 -15.24
N ALA A 4 29.94 1.09 -16.44
CA ALA A 4 30.19 0.21 -17.58
C ALA A 4 31.47 -0.61 -17.37
N GLU A 5 32.52 0.01 -16.83
CA GLU A 5 33.78 -0.67 -16.48
C GLU A 5 33.56 -1.73 -15.39
N ALA A 6 32.80 -1.39 -14.34
CA ALA A 6 32.47 -2.34 -13.27
C ALA A 6 31.61 -3.51 -13.81
N ASP A 7 30.63 -3.25 -14.65
CA ASP A 7 29.79 -4.29 -15.26
C ASP A 7 30.64 -5.20 -16.15
N TRP A 8 31.55 -4.66 -16.91
CA TRP A 8 32.47 -5.44 -17.76
C TRP A 8 33.45 -6.28 -16.94
N LEU A 9 34.16 -5.67 -15.99
CA LEU A 9 35.16 -6.35 -15.14
C LEU A 9 34.52 -7.49 -14.32
N VAL A 10 33.43 -7.19 -13.61
CA VAL A 10 32.75 -8.19 -12.76
C VAL A 10 32.09 -9.26 -13.63
N GLY A 11 31.41 -8.88 -14.69
CA GLY A 11 30.72 -9.80 -15.59
C GLY A 11 31.66 -10.78 -16.27
N MET A 12 32.74 -10.26 -16.87
CA MET A 12 33.74 -11.10 -17.59
C MET A 12 34.51 -12.03 -16.64
N ASN A 13 35.08 -11.48 -15.58
CA ASN A 13 35.90 -12.29 -14.67
C ASN A 13 35.07 -13.28 -13.86
N GLY A 14 33.89 -12.87 -13.37
CA GLY A 14 32.97 -13.75 -12.66
C GLY A 14 32.44 -14.87 -13.56
N THR A 15 32.04 -14.56 -14.79
CA THR A 15 31.58 -15.58 -15.77
C THR A 15 32.68 -16.60 -16.04
N ARG A 16 33.91 -16.15 -16.31
CA ARG A 16 35.05 -17.04 -16.55
C ARG A 16 35.36 -17.92 -15.33
N ALA A 17 35.43 -17.32 -14.15
CA ALA A 17 35.70 -18.05 -12.92
C ALA A 17 34.66 -19.13 -12.63
N LEU A 18 33.38 -18.81 -12.76
CA LEU A 18 32.29 -19.77 -12.56
C LEU A 18 32.30 -20.87 -13.62
N THR A 19 32.46 -20.51 -14.91
CA THR A 19 32.53 -21.47 -16.00
C THR A 19 33.68 -22.45 -15.82
N CYS A 20 34.88 -21.97 -15.48
CA CYS A 20 36.05 -22.81 -15.25
C CYS A 20 35.88 -23.69 -13.98
N LYS A 21 35.35 -23.11 -12.89
CA LYS A 21 35.19 -23.85 -11.62
C LYS A 21 34.18 -24.99 -11.73
N TYR A 22 33.08 -24.76 -12.40
CA TYR A 22 31.98 -25.73 -12.44
C TYR A 22 31.91 -26.51 -13.77
N ASN A 23 32.83 -26.26 -14.71
CA ASN A 23 32.85 -26.85 -16.05
C ASN A 23 31.48 -26.80 -16.73
N ALA A 24 30.80 -25.67 -16.61
CA ALA A 24 29.45 -25.44 -17.15
C ALA A 24 29.35 -24.01 -17.69
N GLN A 25 28.54 -23.83 -18.75
CA GLN A 25 28.31 -22.51 -19.32
C GLN A 25 27.44 -21.68 -18.33
N LEU A 26 28.10 -20.90 -17.48
CA LEU A 26 27.48 -20.05 -16.49
C LEU A 26 27.73 -18.58 -16.82
N SER A 27 26.85 -17.71 -16.36
CA SER A 27 26.99 -16.27 -16.50
C SER A 27 26.97 -15.59 -15.13
N CYS A 28 27.73 -14.50 -15.02
CA CYS A 28 27.77 -13.66 -13.84
C CYS A 28 27.53 -12.20 -14.26
N GLY A 29 26.73 -11.48 -13.48
CA GLY A 29 26.48 -10.06 -13.70
C GLY A 29 26.29 -9.34 -12.37
N ARG A 30 26.71 -8.08 -12.34
CA ARG A 30 26.69 -7.24 -11.14
C ARG A 30 25.27 -7.02 -10.54
N VAL A 31 24.24 -7.11 -11.37
CA VAL A 31 22.83 -6.98 -10.95
C VAL A 31 22.14 -8.34 -10.92
N GLN A 32 22.28 -9.13 -11.99
CA GLN A 32 21.57 -10.40 -12.13
C GLN A 32 21.94 -11.42 -11.04
N THR A 33 23.23 -11.58 -10.78
CA THR A 33 23.71 -12.59 -9.82
C THR A 33 23.31 -12.29 -8.39
N PRO A 34 23.47 -11.06 -7.85
CA PRO A 34 22.95 -10.73 -6.52
C PRO A 34 21.42 -10.88 -6.44
N THR A 35 20.68 -10.49 -7.47
CA THR A 35 19.22 -10.65 -7.49
C THR A 35 18.83 -12.13 -7.41
N LEU A 36 19.48 -12.98 -8.21
CA LEU A 36 19.26 -14.43 -8.16
C LEU A 36 19.62 -15.01 -6.79
N ALA A 37 20.73 -14.57 -6.19
CA ALA A 37 21.13 -15.01 -4.85
C ALA A 37 20.10 -14.63 -3.77
N MET A 38 19.50 -13.44 -3.85
CA MET A 38 18.43 -13.02 -2.95
C MET A 38 17.18 -13.91 -3.10
N ILE A 39 16.80 -14.22 -4.35
CA ILE A 39 15.67 -15.13 -4.62
C ILE A 39 15.97 -16.54 -4.10
N ALA A 40 17.13 -17.08 -4.40
CA ALA A 40 17.54 -18.40 -3.94
C ALA A 40 17.52 -18.50 -2.41
N LYS A 41 18.06 -17.50 -1.71
CA LYS A 41 18.00 -17.44 -0.26
C LYS A 41 16.58 -17.43 0.27
N ARG A 42 15.69 -16.67 -0.37
CA ARG A 42 14.27 -16.63 0.02
C ARG A 42 13.59 -17.99 -0.20
N GLU A 43 13.88 -18.66 -1.30
CA GLU A 43 13.40 -20.02 -1.57
C GLU A 43 13.89 -21.03 -0.51
N GLU A 44 15.14 -20.92 -0.07
CA GLU A 44 15.68 -21.76 1.02
C GLU A 44 14.93 -21.51 2.34
N GLU A 45 14.67 -20.25 2.68
CA GLU A 45 13.87 -19.88 3.85
C GLU A 45 12.45 -20.45 3.78
N ILE A 46 11.80 -20.39 2.61
CA ILE A 46 10.46 -20.95 2.39
C ILE A 46 10.47 -22.46 2.54
N ARG A 47 11.47 -23.16 1.97
CA ARG A 47 11.60 -24.62 2.09
C ARG A 47 11.92 -25.07 3.52
N ALA A 48 12.66 -24.27 4.25
CA ALA A 48 12.99 -24.54 5.65
C ALA A 48 11.88 -24.16 6.63
N PHE A 49 10.85 -23.44 6.16
CA PHE A 49 9.75 -22.99 7.01
C PHE A 49 8.95 -24.15 7.57
N LYS A 50 8.86 -24.21 8.89
CA LYS A 50 8.02 -25.16 9.62
C LYS A 50 6.83 -24.43 10.21
N PRO A 51 5.61 -24.67 9.74
CA PRO A 51 4.42 -24.05 10.30
C PRO A 51 4.24 -24.47 11.76
N LYS A 52 3.78 -23.52 12.58
CA LYS A 52 3.38 -23.78 13.97
C LYS A 52 1.90 -23.40 14.09
N GLU A 53 1.13 -24.32 14.66
CA GLU A 53 -0.26 -24.04 15.00
C GLU A 53 -0.34 -23.02 16.14
N TYR A 54 -1.26 -22.12 16.04
CA TYR A 54 -1.62 -21.19 17.10
C TYR A 54 -3.13 -21.14 17.27
N TYR A 55 -3.56 -20.73 18.45
CA TYR A 55 -4.96 -20.67 18.83
C TYR A 55 -5.30 -19.25 19.25
N GLY A 56 -6.37 -18.70 18.67
CA GLY A 56 -6.98 -17.44 19.06
C GLY A 56 -8.35 -17.71 19.64
N ILE A 57 -8.75 -16.96 20.66
CA ILE A 57 -10.04 -17.11 21.32
C ILE A 57 -10.82 -15.83 21.09
N THR A 58 -12.05 -15.97 20.60
CA THR A 58 -12.96 -14.85 20.41
C THR A 58 -14.29 -15.14 21.12
N LEU A 59 -14.91 -14.10 21.63
CA LEU A 59 -16.27 -14.17 22.16
C LEU A 59 -17.12 -13.05 21.57
N LYS A 60 -18.42 -13.25 21.52
CA LYS A 60 -19.40 -12.23 21.17
C LYS A 60 -20.15 -11.79 22.41
N ALA A 61 -20.15 -10.48 22.67
CA ALA A 61 -21.01 -9.86 23.68
C ALA A 61 -21.80 -8.72 23.02
N GLY A 62 -23.09 -8.94 22.81
CA GLY A 62 -23.91 -8.13 21.92
C GLY A 62 -23.44 -8.27 20.47
N ASP A 63 -23.29 -7.11 19.79
CA ASP A 63 -22.79 -7.06 18.41
C ASP A 63 -21.26 -6.93 18.32
N ILE A 64 -20.57 -6.92 19.47
CA ILE A 64 -19.13 -6.71 19.54
C ILE A 64 -18.41 -8.04 19.65
N THR A 65 -17.42 -8.25 18.78
CA THR A 65 -16.49 -9.37 18.88
C THR A 65 -15.26 -8.95 19.69
N TRP A 66 -15.01 -9.70 20.74
CA TRP A 66 -13.88 -9.51 21.65
C TRP A 66 -12.85 -10.60 21.40
N THR A 67 -11.59 -10.25 21.41
CA THR A 67 -10.47 -11.18 21.22
C THR A 67 -9.68 -11.28 22.51
N TRP A 68 -9.39 -12.49 22.93
CA TRP A 68 -8.54 -12.76 24.08
C TRP A 68 -7.14 -12.19 23.87
N LYS A 69 -6.58 -11.65 24.94
CA LYS A 69 -5.26 -11.03 24.97
C LYS A 69 -4.44 -11.63 26.09
N GLU A 70 -3.32 -12.29 25.75
CA GLU A 70 -2.39 -12.85 26.73
C GLU A 70 -1.89 -11.74 27.68
N PRO A 71 -2.09 -11.86 28.99
CA PRO A 71 -1.73 -10.80 29.93
C PRO A 71 -0.24 -10.43 29.95
N LYS A 72 0.65 -11.42 29.75
CA LYS A 72 2.12 -11.22 29.81
C LYS A 72 2.69 -10.70 28.49
N SER A 73 2.42 -11.38 27.39
CA SER A 73 2.99 -11.07 26.08
C SER A 73 2.18 -10.03 25.32
N LYS A 74 0.93 -9.77 25.75
CA LYS A 74 -0.08 -8.95 25.04
C LYS A 74 -0.42 -9.45 23.66
N SER A 75 -0.06 -10.69 23.32
CA SER A 75 -0.39 -11.38 22.08
C SER A 75 -1.88 -11.77 22.05
N PHE A 76 -2.48 -11.76 20.86
CA PHE A 76 -3.85 -12.24 20.63
C PHE A 76 -3.91 -13.74 20.29
N ARG A 77 -2.82 -14.46 20.48
CA ARG A 77 -2.71 -15.89 20.18
C ARG A 77 -1.82 -16.61 21.18
N THR A 78 -2.11 -17.89 21.38
CA THR A 78 -1.28 -18.80 22.15
C THR A 78 -0.86 -19.99 21.29
N PHE A 79 0.31 -20.57 21.55
CA PHE A 79 0.78 -21.79 20.91
C PHE A 79 0.48 -23.04 21.78
N ASN A 80 -0.17 -22.85 22.92
CA ASN A 80 -0.57 -23.93 23.80
C ASN A 80 -2.06 -24.24 23.62
N LYS A 81 -2.35 -25.39 23.04
CA LYS A 81 -3.72 -25.86 22.75
C LYS A 81 -4.53 -26.08 24.04
N GLU A 82 -3.92 -26.73 25.01
CA GLU A 82 -4.57 -27.04 26.30
C GLU A 82 -5.03 -25.77 27.01
N ARG A 83 -4.16 -24.74 27.00
CA ARG A 83 -4.49 -23.41 27.56
C ARG A 83 -5.65 -22.74 26.82
N ALA A 84 -5.71 -22.88 25.50
CA ALA A 84 -6.82 -22.32 24.72
C ALA A 84 -8.15 -23.05 25.02
N GLU A 85 -8.12 -24.36 25.18
CA GLU A 85 -9.27 -25.16 25.54
C GLU A 85 -9.76 -24.84 26.96
N GLU A 86 -8.86 -24.77 27.95
CA GLU A 86 -9.17 -24.37 29.33
C GLU A 86 -9.89 -23.01 29.38
N ILE A 87 -9.33 -22.00 28.67
CA ILE A 87 -9.94 -20.67 28.63
C ILE A 87 -11.33 -20.77 27.98
N SER A 88 -11.48 -21.47 26.87
CA SER A 88 -12.75 -21.62 26.17
C SER A 88 -13.84 -22.25 27.06
N ASP A 89 -13.47 -23.24 27.87
CA ASP A 89 -14.42 -23.93 28.75
C ASP A 89 -14.87 -23.04 29.93
N VAL A 90 -13.95 -22.27 30.49
CA VAL A 90 -14.25 -21.36 31.62
C VAL A 90 -15.14 -20.18 31.17
N LEU A 91 -15.06 -19.78 29.89
CA LEU A 91 -15.83 -18.66 29.34
C LEU A 91 -17.34 -18.95 29.16
N ARG A 92 -17.75 -20.22 29.15
CA ARG A 92 -19.15 -20.58 28.92
C ARG A 92 -20.07 -20.01 30.01
N ASN A 93 -21.08 -19.26 29.57
CA ASN A 93 -22.09 -18.65 30.43
C ASN A 93 -21.55 -17.61 31.43
N GLN A 94 -20.39 -17.05 31.16
CA GLN A 94 -19.83 -15.96 31.97
C GLN A 94 -20.23 -14.60 31.40
N SER A 95 -20.26 -13.58 32.27
CA SER A 95 -20.49 -12.18 31.86
C SER A 95 -19.16 -11.49 31.59
N LEU A 96 -19.15 -10.62 30.59
CA LEU A 96 -18.03 -9.73 30.29
C LEU A 96 -18.16 -8.46 31.13
N GLU A 97 -17.15 -8.14 31.91
CA GLU A 97 -17.01 -6.88 32.59
C GLU A 97 -16.09 -5.95 31.79
N VAL A 98 -16.61 -4.84 31.28
CA VAL A 98 -15.82 -3.83 30.55
C VAL A 98 -15.02 -3.02 31.57
N THR A 99 -13.70 -3.11 31.50
CA THR A 99 -12.78 -2.46 32.42
C THR A 99 -12.26 -1.11 31.91
N SER A 100 -12.17 -0.95 30.59
CA SER A 100 -11.71 0.30 30.00
C SER A 100 -12.33 0.54 28.63
N VAL A 101 -12.66 1.80 28.37
CA VAL A 101 -13.06 2.28 27.03
C VAL A 101 -12.27 3.55 26.76
N THR A 102 -11.49 3.53 25.68
CA THR A 102 -10.71 4.69 25.25
C THR A 102 -11.07 5.06 23.83
N SER A 103 -11.20 6.35 23.57
CA SER A 103 -11.43 6.87 22.24
C SER A 103 -10.35 7.88 21.86
N LYS A 104 -9.80 7.77 20.65
CA LYS A 104 -8.78 8.68 20.13
C LYS A 104 -9.05 9.03 18.68
N GLU A 105 -9.10 10.32 18.37
CA GLU A 105 -9.11 10.77 16.98
C GLU A 105 -7.77 10.44 16.31
N LYS A 106 -7.85 9.78 15.16
CA LYS A 106 -6.71 9.47 14.28
C LYS A 106 -6.91 10.06 12.89
N LYS A 107 -5.79 10.40 12.26
CA LYS A 107 -5.74 10.92 10.90
C LYS A 107 -4.86 10.03 10.06
N SER A 108 -5.37 9.56 8.92
CA SER A 108 -4.60 8.85 7.92
C SER A 108 -4.47 9.74 6.68
N PHE A 109 -3.25 9.90 6.19
CA PHE A 109 -2.96 10.70 5.01
C PHE A 109 -2.93 9.83 3.77
N ALA A 110 -3.23 10.43 2.61
CA ALA A 110 -3.12 9.73 1.34
C ALA A 110 -1.69 9.21 1.11
N PRO A 111 -1.54 8.04 0.49
CA PRO A 111 -0.23 7.57 0.04
C PRO A 111 0.40 8.59 -0.92
N GLY A 112 1.73 8.73 -0.92
CA GLY A 112 2.43 9.66 -1.81
C GLY A 112 2.22 9.34 -3.30
N LEU A 113 2.55 10.29 -4.16
CA LEU A 113 2.48 10.12 -5.62
C LEU A 113 3.27 8.90 -6.10
N TYR A 114 3.03 8.47 -7.32
CA TYR A 114 3.73 7.32 -7.90
C TYR A 114 5.11 7.69 -8.45
N ASP A 115 6.11 6.89 -8.09
CA ASP A 115 7.27 6.57 -8.91
C ASP A 115 6.95 5.33 -9.78
N LEU A 116 7.86 4.98 -10.70
CA LEU A 116 7.64 3.82 -11.56
C LEU A 116 7.54 2.51 -10.78
N THR A 117 8.42 2.30 -9.82
CA THR A 117 8.52 1.04 -9.06
C THR A 117 7.26 0.81 -8.21
N THR A 118 6.78 1.83 -7.53
CA THR A 118 5.54 1.74 -6.73
C THR A 118 4.33 1.45 -7.62
N LEU A 119 4.22 2.15 -8.77
CA LEU A 119 3.14 1.90 -9.71
C LEU A 119 3.18 0.46 -10.27
N GLN A 120 4.37 -0.05 -10.62
CA GLN A 120 4.53 -1.44 -11.10
C GLN A 120 4.12 -2.46 -10.04
N ARG A 121 4.49 -2.26 -8.77
CA ARG A 121 4.12 -3.14 -7.66
C ARG A 121 2.61 -3.18 -7.43
N GLU A 122 1.97 -2.02 -7.38
CA GLU A 122 0.54 -1.93 -7.16
C GLU A 122 -0.26 -2.43 -8.37
N ALA A 123 0.17 -2.15 -9.60
CA ALA A 123 -0.45 -2.69 -10.80
C ALA A 123 -0.34 -4.23 -10.89
N ASN A 124 0.78 -4.79 -10.43
CA ASN A 124 0.94 -6.23 -10.33
C ASN A 124 0.00 -6.83 -9.28
N ARG A 125 -0.08 -6.23 -8.07
CA ARG A 125 -0.98 -6.69 -7.00
C ARG A 125 -2.44 -6.65 -7.43
N LYS A 126 -2.86 -5.56 -8.10
CA LYS A 126 -4.26 -5.31 -8.46
C LYS A 126 -4.71 -6.02 -9.73
N TYR A 127 -3.84 -6.07 -10.74
CA TYR A 127 -4.21 -6.53 -12.08
C TYR A 127 -3.35 -7.68 -12.61
N GLY A 128 -2.35 -8.12 -11.86
CA GLY A 128 -1.40 -9.15 -12.30
C GLY A 128 -0.44 -8.69 -13.41
N TYR A 129 -0.33 -7.38 -13.66
CA TYR A 129 0.54 -6.87 -14.72
C TYR A 129 2.01 -7.01 -14.36
N SER A 130 2.82 -7.49 -15.31
CA SER A 130 4.27 -7.50 -15.14
C SER A 130 4.84 -6.08 -15.14
N ALA A 131 6.02 -5.90 -14.55
CA ALA A 131 6.72 -4.61 -14.56
C ALA A 131 6.94 -4.08 -16.00
N LYS A 132 7.28 -4.97 -16.94
CA LYS A 132 7.45 -4.63 -18.36
C LYS A 132 6.14 -4.20 -19.01
N GLN A 133 5.04 -4.91 -18.75
CA GLN A 133 3.71 -4.56 -19.27
C GLN A 133 3.26 -3.20 -18.74
N THR A 134 3.37 -2.96 -17.42
CA THR A 134 3.05 -1.68 -16.81
C THR A 134 3.84 -0.52 -17.43
N LEU A 135 5.15 -0.70 -17.61
CA LEU A 135 5.98 0.33 -18.24
C LEU A 135 5.57 0.59 -19.71
N ASN A 136 5.26 -0.43 -20.49
CA ASN A 136 4.81 -0.27 -21.86
C ASN A 136 3.47 0.49 -21.95
N ILE A 137 2.55 0.20 -21.05
CA ILE A 137 1.27 0.93 -20.94
C ILE A 137 1.55 2.40 -20.60
N MET A 138 2.40 2.64 -19.61
CA MET A 138 2.80 4.00 -19.21
C MET A 138 3.43 4.78 -20.34
N GLN A 139 4.30 4.15 -21.14
CA GLN A 139 4.92 4.80 -22.30
C GLN A 139 3.86 5.23 -23.34
N ARG A 140 2.85 4.42 -23.61
CA ARG A 140 1.74 4.81 -24.49
C ARG A 140 0.93 5.98 -23.94
N LEU A 141 0.65 5.98 -22.64
CA LEU A 141 -0.06 7.09 -21.96
C LEU A 141 0.75 8.40 -22.01
N TYR A 142 2.07 8.30 -21.96
CA TYR A 142 2.99 9.44 -22.04
C TYR A 142 3.21 9.90 -23.51
N GLU A 143 3.55 9.00 -24.43
CA GLU A 143 3.99 9.34 -25.79
C GLU A 143 2.81 9.57 -26.74
N ASN A 144 1.81 8.68 -26.71
CA ASN A 144 0.70 8.71 -27.66
C ASN A 144 -0.45 9.59 -27.17
N HIS A 145 -0.92 9.32 -25.95
CA HIS A 145 -2.04 10.08 -25.36
C HIS A 145 -1.59 11.38 -24.72
N LYS A 146 -0.34 11.49 -24.30
CA LYS A 146 0.27 12.67 -23.62
C LYS A 146 -0.44 13.09 -22.34
N VAL A 147 -1.15 12.17 -21.69
CA VAL A 147 -2.00 12.45 -20.51
C VAL A 147 -1.30 12.19 -19.18
N LEU A 148 -0.13 11.56 -19.18
CA LEU A 148 0.70 11.33 -17.99
C LEU A 148 2.11 11.88 -18.22
N THR A 149 2.80 12.22 -17.13
CA THR A 149 4.19 12.67 -17.15
C THR A 149 5.16 11.51 -17.41
N TYR A 150 6.45 11.81 -17.57
CA TYR A 150 7.47 10.84 -17.92
C TYR A 150 7.49 9.64 -16.96
N PRO A 151 7.41 8.39 -17.46
CA PRO A 151 7.18 7.23 -16.62
C PRO A 151 8.41 6.72 -15.87
N ARG A 152 9.63 7.02 -16.33
CA ARG A 152 10.87 6.51 -15.73
C ARG A 152 11.42 7.47 -14.70
N THR A 153 10.75 7.54 -13.56
CA THR A 153 11.16 8.37 -12.42
C THR A 153 11.21 7.53 -11.15
N ASP A 154 12.12 7.88 -10.27
CA ASP A 154 12.27 7.36 -8.90
C ASP A 154 11.70 8.31 -7.86
N SER A 155 11.25 9.51 -8.28
CA SER A 155 10.68 10.51 -7.40
C SER A 155 9.17 10.30 -7.18
N ARG A 156 8.75 10.47 -5.93
CA ARG A 156 7.34 10.51 -5.50
C ARG A 156 6.87 11.93 -5.16
N TYR A 157 7.66 12.93 -5.57
CA TYR A 157 7.44 14.33 -5.28
C TYR A 157 7.34 15.14 -6.56
N ILE A 158 6.69 16.29 -6.47
CA ILE A 158 6.69 17.34 -7.51
C ILE A 158 7.47 18.54 -7.03
N GLY A 159 7.99 19.32 -7.96
CA GLY A 159 8.61 20.60 -7.66
C GLY A 159 7.59 21.70 -7.39
N LYS A 160 8.02 22.80 -6.80
CA LYS A 160 7.20 23.99 -6.57
C LYS A 160 6.72 24.64 -7.86
N ASP A 161 7.48 24.49 -8.95
CA ASP A 161 7.15 24.95 -10.30
C ASP A 161 5.89 24.29 -10.87
N ILE A 162 5.59 23.04 -10.44
CA ILE A 162 4.39 22.30 -10.86
C ILE A 162 3.12 22.78 -10.12
N VAL A 163 3.26 23.29 -8.89
CA VAL A 163 2.11 23.66 -8.05
C VAL A 163 1.14 24.63 -8.73
N PRO A 164 1.56 25.68 -9.46
CA PRO A 164 0.65 26.55 -10.18
C PRO A 164 -0.17 25.86 -11.26
N THR A 165 0.33 24.78 -11.85
CA THR A 165 -0.35 24.04 -12.95
C THR A 165 -1.36 23.01 -12.44
N ILE A 166 -1.43 22.74 -11.14
CA ILE A 166 -2.32 21.70 -10.56
C ILE A 166 -3.79 21.93 -10.97
N LYS A 167 -4.27 23.17 -10.98
CA LYS A 167 -5.67 23.45 -11.36
C LYS A 167 -5.95 23.14 -12.83
N GLU A 168 -5.01 23.33 -13.72
CA GLU A 168 -5.14 22.97 -15.14
C GLU A 168 -5.15 21.45 -15.30
N ARG A 169 -4.29 20.74 -14.60
CA ARG A 169 -4.27 19.27 -14.56
C ARG A 169 -5.56 18.68 -14.01
N LEU A 170 -6.14 19.29 -12.97
CA LEU A 170 -7.45 18.91 -12.45
C LEU A 170 -8.56 19.09 -13.49
N ARG A 171 -8.54 20.19 -14.27
CA ARG A 171 -9.51 20.40 -15.36
C ARG A 171 -9.34 19.37 -16.47
N ALA A 172 -8.10 19.08 -16.84
CA ALA A 172 -7.79 18.14 -17.91
C ALA A 172 -8.23 16.71 -17.60
N CYS A 173 -8.11 16.26 -16.35
CA CYS A 173 -8.54 14.93 -15.93
C CYS A 173 -10.00 14.85 -15.45
N ALA A 174 -10.74 15.96 -15.34
CA ALA A 174 -12.11 16.01 -14.80
C ALA A 174 -13.17 15.44 -15.77
N THR A 175 -13.02 14.19 -16.16
CA THR A 175 -13.95 13.47 -17.04
C THR A 175 -14.38 12.14 -16.43
N GLY A 176 -15.52 11.60 -16.88
CA GLY A 176 -16.03 10.32 -16.41
C GLY A 176 -16.06 10.23 -14.86
N PRO A 177 -15.45 9.19 -14.28
CA PRO A 177 -15.47 8.96 -12.82
C PRO A 177 -14.70 10.02 -12.02
N TYR A 178 -13.80 10.77 -12.66
CA TYR A 178 -12.98 11.77 -11.98
C TYR A 178 -13.65 13.15 -11.90
N ARG A 179 -14.77 13.37 -12.61
CA ARG A 179 -15.44 14.67 -12.70
C ARG A 179 -15.85 15.22 -11.33
N LYS A 180 -16.46 14.37 -10.49
CA LYS A 180 -16.91 14.77 -9.16
C LYS A 180 -15.73 15.09 -8.24
N PRO A 181 -14.75 14.20 -8.03
CA PRO A 181 -13.64 14.47 -7.12
C PRO A 181 -12.70 15.59 -7.61
N ALA A 182 -12.41 15.70 -8.90
CA ALA A 182 -11.62 16.82 -9.43
C ALA A 182 -12.38 18.15 -9.32
N GLY A 183 -13.69 18.16 -9.57
CA GLY A 183 -14.55 19.35 -9.44
C GLY A 183 -14.56 19.90 -8.00
N ALA A 184 -14.62 19.04 -7.01
CA ALA A 184 -14.55 19.44 -5.59
C ALA A 184 -13.23 20.17 -5.26
N LEU A 185 -12.11 19.70 -5.83
CA LEU A 185 -10.79 20.31 -5.63
C LEU A 185 -10.60 21.63 -6.39
N MET A 186 -11.22 21.77 -7.58
CA MET A 186 -11.10 23.00 -8.37
C MET A 186 -11.67 24.23 -7.65
N ASN A 187 -12.71 24.04 -6.83
CA ASN A 187 -13.38 25.10 -6.09
C ASN A 187 -12.68 25.48 -4.77
N GLN A 188 -11.56 24.81 -4.44
CA GLN A 188 -10.80 25.04 -3.22
C GLN A 188 -9.37 25.51 -3.53
N PRO A 189 -8.69 26.19 -2.60
CA PRO A 189 -7.25 26.41 -2.71
C PRO A 189 -6.50 25.08 -2.80
N VAL A 190 -5.47 25.04 -3.65
CA VAL A 190 -4.61 23.84 -3.75
C VAL A 190 -3.88 23.62 -2.42
N ARG A 191 -4.04 22.45 -1.83
CA ARG A 191 -3.36 22.05 -0.59
C ARG A 191 -1.99 21.48 -0.87
N ALA A 192 -1.08 22.29 -1.42
CA ALA A 192 0.30 21.89 -1.61
C ALA A 192 1.04 21.87 -0.25
N ASN A 193 1.63 20.74 0.07
CA ASN A 193 2.37 20.57 1.33
C ASN A 193 3.58 19.64 1.13
N GLY A 194 4.46 19.57 2.11
CA GLY A 194 5.71 18.79 2.07
C GLY A 194 5.55 17.27 1.96
N SER A 195 4.33 16.73 1.97
CA SER A 195 4.10 15.29 1.77
C SER A 195 4.29 14.86 0.32
N PHE A 196 4.09 15.78 -0.64
CA PHE A 196 4.24 15.51 -2.07
C PHE A 196 4.91 16.65 -2.86
N VAL A 197 5.23 17.80 -2.23
CA VAL A 197 5.96 18.92 -2.85
C VAL A 197 7.29 19.11 -2.14
N ASP A 198 8.40 18.77 -2.81
CA ASP A 198 9.74 18.95 -2.27
C ASP A 198 10.78 18.94 -3.40
N ASP A 199 11.32 20.12 -3.72
CA ASP A 199 12.32 20.29 -4.78
C ASP A 199 13.59 19.45 -4.55
N LYS A 200 13.95 19.19 -3.28
CA LYS A 200 15.15 18.40 -2.94
C LYS A 200 14.99 16.90 -3.21
N LYS A 201 13.76 16.43 -3.33
CA LYS A 201 13.41 15.03 -3.59
C LYS A 201 12.98 14.78 -5.04
N VAL A 202 13.08 15.80 -5.88
CA VAL A 202 12.93 15.68 -7.32
C VAL A 202 14.34 15.64 -7.91
N SER A 203 14.67 14.54 -8.61
CA SER A 203 15.93 14.39 -9.33
C SER A 203 15.80 14.95 -10.75
N ASP A 204 15.98 14.13 -11.79
CA ASP A 204 15.81 14.53 -13.18
C ASP A 204 14.34 14.69 -13.58
N HIS A 205 13.46 13.94 -12.94
CA HIS A 205 12.02 13.92 -13.21
C HIS A 205 11.23 13.87 -11.91
N HIS A 206 10.10 14.59 -11.89
CA HIS A 206 9.15 14.52 -10.79
C HIS A 206 8.28 13.26 -10.85
N ALA A 207 7.43 13.06 -9.84
CA ALA A 207 6.47 11.96 -9.76
C ALA A 207 5.57 11.84 -11.01
N ILE A 208 5.03 10.65 -11.21
CA ILE A 208 4.07 10.37 -12.28
C ILE A 208 2.71 10.96 -11.90
N ILE A 209 2.26 11.94 -12.68
CA ILE A 209 1.00 12.66 -12.48
C ILE A 209 0.30 12.93 -13.82
N PRO A 210 -1.01 13.27 -13.83
CA PRO A 210 -1.69 13.74 -15.04
C PRO A 210 -1.04 15.03 -15.57
N THR A 211 -1.06 15.19 -16.90
CA THR A 211 -0.66 16.43 -17.59
C THR A 211 -1.83 17.39 -17.71
N GLU A 212 -1.60 18.52 -18.38
CA GLU A 212 -2.63 19.50 -18.76
C GLU A 212 -3.42 19.09 -20.01
N GLN A 213 -3.08 17.95 -20.63
CA GLN A 213 -3.77 17.41 -21.79
C GLN A 213 -5.13 16.84 -21.39
N PHE A 214 -6.20 17.29 -22.06
CA PHE A 214 -7.54 16.76 -21.86
C PHE A 214 -7.60 15.27 -22.25
N VAL A 215 -8.09 14.47 -21.32
CA VAL A 215 -8.14 13.02 -21.51
C VAL A 215 -9.40 12.60 -22.28
N GLN A 216 -9.23 11.70 -23.24
CA GLN A 216 -10.29 11.02 -23.99
C GLN A 216 -10.30 9.55 -23.61
N LEU A 217 -11.05 9.19 -22.57
CA LEU A 217 -11.07 7.82 -22.04
C LEU A 217 -11.52 6.78 -23.08
N ASP A 218 -12.39 7.17 -24.01
CA ASP A 218 -12.91 6.26 -25.03
C ASP A 218 -11.85 5.83 -26.05
N HIS A 219 -10.78 6.60 -26.20
CA HIS A 219 -9.65 6.27 -27.06
C HIS A 219 -8.62 5.37 -26.40
N MET A 220 -8.77 5.06 -25.11
CA MET A 220 -7.86 4.22 -24.36
C MET A 220 -8.31 2.76 -24.35
N THR A 221 -7.37 1.84 -24.43
CA THR A 221 -7.61 0.44 -24.14
C THR A 221 -8.00 0.23 -22.68
N ASN A 222 -8.57 -0.92 -22.36
CA ASN A 222 -8.94 -1.24 -20.98
C ASN A 222 -7.71 -1.23 -20.03
N GLU A 223 -6.57 -1.72 -20.49
CA GLU A 223 -5.31 -1.70 -19.74
C GLU A 223 -4.82 -0.26 -19.48
N GLU A 224 -4.88 0.60 -20.49
CA GLU A 224 -4.52 2.01 -20.38
C GLU A 224 -5.42 2.76 -19.41
N ARG A 225 -6.74 2.52 -19.46
CA ARG A 225 -7.70 3.09 -18.50
C ARG A 225 -7.38 2.67 -17.07
N LYS A 226 -7.03 1.40 -16.83
CA LYS A 226 -6.68 0.89 -15.50
C LYS A 226 -5.45 1.58 -14.91
N ILE A 227 -4.39 1.72 -15.69
CA ILE A 227 -3.17 2.40 -15.22
C ILE A 227 -3.40 3.90 -15.07
N TYR A 228 -4.14 4.52 -15.98
CA TYR A 228 -4.52 5.92 -15.90
C TYR A 228 -5.36 6.18 -14.63
N ASP A 229 -6.34 5.32 -14.34
CA ASP A 229 -7.18 5.40 -13.14
C ASP A 229 -6.33 5.39 -11.84
N MET A 230 -5.37 4.47 -11.73
CA MET A 230 -4.48 4.43 -10.58
C MET A 230 -3.75 5.76 -10.38
N VAL A 231 -3.16 6.31 -11.45
CA VAL A 231 -2.38 7.55 -11.36
C VAL A 231 -3.27 8.75 -11.04
N VAL A 232 -4.43 8.89 -11.70
CA VAL A 232 -5.34 10.01 -11.46
C VAL A 232 -5.90 9.98 -10.05
N ARG A 233 -6.37 8.84 -9.58
CA ARG A 233 -6.88 8.73 -8.19
C ARG A 233 -5.81 9.04 -7.16
N ARG A 234 -4.58 8.57 -7.36
CA ARG A 234 -3.45 8.89 -6.50
C ARG A 234 -3.13 10.40 -6.49
N PHE A 235 -3.15 11.04 -7.66
CA PHE A 235 -2.96 12.48 -7.79
C PHE A 235 -4.08 13.28 -7.10
N LEU A 236 -5.33 12.86 -7.27
CA LEU A 236 -6.46 13.50 -6.59
C LEU A 236 -6.36 13.31 -5.07
N SER A 237 -6.05 12.10 -4.60
CA SER A 237 -6.03 11.77 -3.18
C SER A 237 -5.04 12.59 -2.37
N VAL A 238 -3.85 12.90 -2.89
CA VAL A 238 -2.85 13.72 -2.17
C VAL A 238 -3.30 15.18 -2.00
N LEU A 239 -4.25 15.64 -2.80
CA LEU A 239 -4.84 16.98 -2.73
C LEU A 239 -6.03 17.07 -1.77
N TYR A 240 -6.60 15.93 -1.38
CA TYR A 240 -7.71 15.86 -0.43
C TYR A 240 -7.23 16.01 1.03
N PRO A 241 -8.14 16.36 1.96
CA PRO A 241 -7.86 16.33 3.38
C PRO A 241 -7.60 14.88 3.86
N PRO A 242 -6.98 14.72 5.03
CA PRO A 242 -6.78 13.39 5.61
C PRO A 242 -8.12 12.70 5.90
N PHE A 243 -8.10 11.37 5.86
CA PHE A 243 -9.15 10.54 6.43
C PHE A 243 -9.09 10.67 7.96
N VAL A 244 -10.22 11.07 8.58
CA VAL A 244 -10.32 11.29 10.03
C VAL A 244 -11.30 10.30 10.63
N TYR A 245 -10.86 9.56 11.63
CA TYR A 245 -11.68 8.60 12.32
C TYR A 245 -11.37 8.60 13.82
N GLU A 246 -12.35 8.21 14.58
CA GLU A 246 -12.24 7.95 16.01
C GLU A 246 -11.99 6.46 16.20
N GLN A 247 -10.86 6.09 16.76
CA GLN A 247 -10.57 4.72 17.12
C GLN A 247 -11.01 4.49 18.56
N VAL A 248 -12.01 3.64 18.74
CA VAL A 248 -12.47 3.18 20.02
C VAL A 248 -11.75 1.87 20.33
N SER A 249 -11.10 1.80 21.50
CA SER A 249 -10.47 0.58 21.99
C SER A 249 -11.07 0.27 23.36
N MET A 250 -11.46 -0.98 23.54
CA MET A 250 -12.11 -1.48 24.73
C MET A 250 -11.32 -2.64 25.31
N GLU A 251 -11.21 -2.71 26.62
CA GLU A 251 -10.70 -3.88 27.34
C GLU A 251 -11.75 -4.36 28.33
N GLY A 252 -11.84 -5.66 28.50
CA GLY A 252 -12.78 -6.29 29.42
C GLY A 252 -12.22 -7.58 29.98
N ILE A 253 -12.80 -8.05 31.07
CA ILE A 253 -12.41 -9.28 31.75
C ILE A 253 -13.59 -10.24 31.78
N VAL A 254 -13.30 -11.52 31.47
CA VAL A 254 -14.23 -12.63 31.63
C VAL A 254 -13.51 -13.74 32.39
N ALA A 255 -14.03 -14.12 33.53
CA ALA A 255 -13.44 -15.20 34.37
C ALA A 255 -11.93 -15.00 34.65
N GLY A 256 -11.47 -13.76 34.81
CA GLY A 256 -10.07 -13.43 35.04
C GLY A 256 -9.19 -13.33 33.80
N GLU A 257 -9.72 -13.63 32.62
CA GLU A 257 -9.01 -13.52 31.34
C GLU A 257 -9.28 -12.18 30.67
N LEU A 258 -8.24 -11.59 30.09
CA LEU A 258 -8.30 -10.27 29.43
C LEU A 258 -8.78 -10.41 27.99
N PHE A 259 -9.73 -9.59 27.61
CA PHE A 259 -10.23 -9.46 26.24
C PHE A 259 -10.13 -8.02 25.76
N ALA A 260 -9.90 -7.85 24.48
CA ALA A 260 -9.88 -6.54 23.85
C ALA A 260 -10.79 -6.53 22.61
N ALA A 261 -11.40 -5.38 22.37
CA ALA A 261 -12.14 -5.08 21.16
C ALA A 261 -11.75 -3.70 20.65
N SER A 262 -11.82 -3.50 19.34
CA SER A 262 -11.59 -2.19 18.76
C SER A 262 -12.53 -1.94 17.60
N GLY A 263 -12.90 -0.67 17.42
CA GLY A 263 -13.74 -0.22 16.30
C GLY A 263 -13.27 1.13 15.78
N LYS A 264 -13.71 1.48 14.58
CA LYS A 264 -13.44 2.77 13.96
C LYS A 264 -14.76 3.48 13.67
N VAL A 265 -14.90 4.72 14.09
CA VAL A 265 -16.03 5.60 13.73
C VAL A 265 -15.51 6.67 12.77
N VAL A 266 -15.94 6.64 11.53
CA VAL A 266 -15.49 7.59 10.50
C VAL A 266 -16.10 8.95 10.77
N LYS A 267 -15.25 9.99 10.92
CA LYS A 267 -15.66 11.39 11.05
C LYS A 267 -15.62 12.14 9.72
N SER A 268 -14.62 11.83 8.88
CA SER A 268 -14.48 12.41 7.54
C SER A 268 -13.77 11.41 6.65
N ALA A 269 -14.35 11.08 5.51
CA ALA A 269 -13.77 10.15 4.54
C ALA A 269 -12.51 10.74 3.86
N GLY A 270 -12.41 12.07 3.75
CA GLY A 270 -11.21 12.74 3.25
C GLY A 270 -10.76 12.18 1.90
N TRP A 271 -9.49 11.80 1.78
CA TRP A 271 -8.94 11.27 0.54
C TRP A 271 -9.53 9.91 0.11
N LYS A 272 -10.13 9.15 1.02
CA LYS A 272 -10.78 7.88 0.69
C LYS A 272 -12.01 8.07 -0.19
N ASP A 273 -12.67 9.25 -0.18
CA ASP A 273 -13.78 9.58 -1.10
C ASP A 273 -13.39 9.46 -2.58
N VAL A 274 -12.10 9.64 -2.91
CA VAL A 274 -11.60 9.48 -4.29
C VAL A 274 -11.75 8.04 -4.78
N TYR A 275 -11.77 7.07 -3.86
CA TYR A 275 -11.87 5.64 -4.13
C TYR A 275 -13.28 5.07 -3.90
N GLU A 276 -14.26 5.89 -3.45
CA GLU A 276 -15.67 5.48 -3.40
C GLU A 276 -16.14 4.98 -4.78
N ASN A 277 -16.79 3.83 -4.82
CA ASN A 277 -17.22 3.09 -6.01
C ASN A 277 -16.10 2.36 -6.80
N THR A 278 -14.97 2.11 -6.19
CA THR A 278 -14.04 1.08 -6.69
C THR A 278 -14.05 -0.08 -5.70
N ASP A 279 -13.87 -1.33 -6.18
CA ASP A 279 -13.66 -2.51 -5.32
C ASP A 279 -12.34 -2.42 -4.51
N ASP A 280 -11.74 -1.25 -4.52
CA ASP A 280 -10.52 -0.89 -3.82
C ASP A 280 -10.82 -0.39 -2.39
N THR A 281 -11.41 -1.22 -1.57
CA THR A 281 -11.11 -1.15 -0.15
C THR A 281 -9.69 -1.67 0.00
N GLU A 282 -8.69 -0.76 -0.07
CA GLU A 282 -7.37 -1.07 0.45
C GLU A 282 -7.58 -1.55 1.89
N GLU A 283 -7.35 -2.83 2.11
CA GLU A 283 -7.17 -3.35 3.46
C GLU A 283 -6.10 -2.47 4.08
N ASP A 284 -6.46 -1.79 5.16
CA ASP A 284 -5.55 -0.90 5.89
C ASP A 284 -4.28 -1.70 6.23
N GLU A 285 -3.19 -1.51 5.46
CA GLU A 285 -1.86 -2.10 5.74
C GLU A 285 -1.29 -1.62 7.09
N ASP A 286 -1.98 -0.71 7.79
CA ASP A 286 -1.64 -0.23 9.13
C ASP A 286 -1.90 -1.25 10.26
N THR A 287 -2.39 -2.45 9.94
CA THR A 287 -2.52 -3.57 10.91
C THR A 287 -1.37 -4.56 10.78
N ALA A 288 -0.13 -4.06 10.76
CA ALA A 288 1.06 -4.89 10.95
C ALA A 288 1.27 -5.32 12.41
N ASP A 289 0.23 -5.27 13.23
CA ASP A 289 0.19 -5.89 14.54
C ASP A 289 -1.07 -6.75 14.66
N ASP A 290 -0.87 -8.01 14.76
CA ASP A 290 -1.59 -9.25 15.05
C ASP A 290 -3.04 -9.18 15.65
N ALA A 291 -3.78 -8.10 15.51
CA ALA A 291 -5.14 -7.98 16.01
C ALA A 291 -6.16 -8.23 14.88
N PRO A 292 -7.07 -9.20 15.00
CA PRO A 292 -8.18 -9.33 14.08
C PRO A 292 -9.06 -8.07 14.17
N VAL A 293 -9.11 -7.32 13.08
CA VAL A 293 -9.96 -6.11 12.99
C VAL A 293 -11.39 -6.56 12.69
N SER A 294 -12.27 -6.42 13.67
CA SER A 294 -13.70 -6.55 13.44
C SER A 294 -14.25 -5.21 12.97
N TYR A 295 -14.71 -5.13 11.72
CA TYR A 295 -15.45 -3.96 11.23
C TYR A 295 -16.91 -4.12 11.67
N THR A 296 -17.30 -3.39 12.70
CA THR A 296 -18.71 -3.15 13.02
C THR A 296 -19.06 -1.73 12.62
N HIS A 297 -19.97 -1.56 11.68
CA HIS A 297 -20.68 -0.30 11.51
C HIS A 297 -21.61 -0.13 12.71
N LEU A 298 -21.29 0.81 13.57
CA LEU A 298 -22.21 1.33 14.58
C LEU A 298 -23.00 2.48 13.99
#